data_a08eeee1de5235ce400116421a18e514
#
_entry.id   a08eeee1de5235ce400116421a18e514
#
_cell.length_a   1.000
_cell.length_b   1.000
_cell.length_c   1.000
_cell.angle_alpha   90.00
_cell.angle_beta   90.00
_cell.angle_gamma   90.00
#
_symmetry.space_group_name_H-M   'P 1'
#
loop_
_entity.id
_entity.type
_entity.pdbx_description
1 polymer ?
#
loop_
_entity_poly.entity_id
_entity_poly.type
_entity_poly.pdbx_seq_one_letter_code
_entity_poly.pdbx_strand_id
1 'polypeptide(L)'
;MDGRFRAGEQILTVLATPLNVLILRALERRPMRLAELRQATGLPAQTTLRGHLTSLAEFGAVSKRPTTQMPYAVENGLTSMGEDVIEVAGQLEGWLGLAPEAPISLESGGARGVVKAFVDGWSSTILRGLAARPMSLTELDRFIPELSYPALERRLSSMRMAGLIEACPGPGGGTPYGVTAWARRGVLSLAAAADCEARHLGKAAPEVTRIDIEAAFMLATPLVGLKSGTSGVCRLEVEARGPIRERVGVEVAVEAGRVVSCDSGGDARAGVYASGSASRWFGAVKEDKAELLSFGGPRQLSEDLVHGLHAALLGR
;
A
#
# COMPACT_ATOMS: atom_id res chain seq x y z
N MET A 1 -2.65 9.49 -20.97
CA MET A 1 -3.01 9.02 -19.61
C MET A 1 -3.30 10.22 -18.77
N ASP A 2 -4.53 10.33 -18.29
CA ASP A 2 -4.87 11.37 -17.32
C ASP A 2 -3.97 11.22 -16.11
N GLY A 3 -3.27 12.32 -15.73
CA GLY A 3 -2.34 12.35 -14.60
C GLY A 3 -3.04 12.25 -13.25
N ARG A 4 -3.97 11.31 -13.10
CA ARG A 4 -4.67 11.02 -11.86
C ARG A 4 -3.83 10.06 -11.04
N PHE A 5 -3.57 10.43 -9.81
CA PHE A 5 -2.99 9.53 -8.82
C PHE A 5 -3.85 8.27 -8.66
N ARG A 6 -3.21 7.16 -8.33
CA ARG A 6 -3.88 5.92 -7.93
C ARG A 6 -4.16 5.93 -6.43
N ALA A 7 -5.07 5.07 -5.99
CA ALA A 7 -5.40 4.97 -4.57
C ALA A 7 -4.15 4.65 -3.72
N GLY A 8 -3.90 5.48 -2.71
CA GLY A 8 -2.74 5.42 -1.83
C GLY A 8 -1.47 6.10 -2.36
N GLU A 9 -1.40 6.46 -3.64
CA GLU A 9 -0.20 7.03 -4.25
C GLU A 9 0.15 8.42 -3.69
N GLN A 10 -0.84 9.26 -3.41
CA GLN A 10 -0.62 10.62 -2.93
C GLN A 10 0.04 10.62 -1.54
N ILE A 11 -0.52 9.88 -0.59
CA ILE A 11 0.01 9.78 0.77
C ILE A 11 1.41 9.16 0.76
N LEU A 12 1.60 8.05 0.04
CA LEU A 12 2.91 7.41 -0.04
C LEU A 12 3.95 8.32 -0.69
N THR A 13 3.56 9.14 -1.68
CA THR A 13 4.45 10.14 -2.29
C THR A 13 4.81 11.26 -1.30
N VAL A 14 3.88 11.73 -0.47
CA VAL A 14 4.14 12.68 0.60
C VAL A 14 5.15 12.10 1.60
N LEU A 15 4.95 10.85 2.01
CA LEU A 15 5.83 10.14 2.94
C LEU A 15 7.18 9.72 2.33
N ALA A 16 7.28 9.60 1.00
CA ALA A 16 8.56 9.39 0.31
C ALA A 16 9.54 10.58 0.42
N THR A 17 9.09 11.69 0.98
CA THR A 17 9.92 12.88 1.17
C THR A 17 10.38 12.98 2.62
N PRO A 18 11.69 12.74 2.93
CA PRO A 18 12.19 12.67 4.30
C PRO A 18 11.85 13.88 5.16
N LEU A 19 11.92 15.09 4.61
CA LEU A 19 11.60 16.31 5.36
C LEU A 19 10.12 16.37 5.74
N ASN A 20 9.20 15.86 4.92
CA ASN A 20 7.78 15.77 5.28
C ASN A 20 7.58 14.86 6.50
N VAL A 21 8.26 13.71 6.52
CA VAL A 21 8.20 12.76 7.64
C VAL A 21 8.72 13.42 8.92
N LEU A 22 9.87 14.09 8.86
CA LEU A 22 10.44 14.81 10.00
C LEU A 22 9.49 15.92 10.51
N ILE A 23 8.84 16.67 9.62
CA ILE A 23 7.86 17.70 9.97
C ILE A 23 6.67 17.07 10.69
N LEU A 24 6.05 16.03 10.10
CA LEU A 24 4.87 15.37 10.66
C LEU A 24 5.17 14.80 12.04
N ARG A 25 6.28 14.09 12.22
CA ARG A 25 6.70 13.55 13.52
C ARG A 25 7.01 14.61 14.59
N ALA A 26 7.60 15.72 14.17
CA ALA A 26 7.82 16.82 15.09
C ALA A 26 6.49 17.40 15.58
N LEU A 27 5.53 17.57 14.66
CA LEU A 27 4.18 18.10 14.96
C LEU A 27 3.28 17.10 15.70
N GLU A 28 3.52 15.79 15.59
CA GLU A 28 2.83 14.76 16.40
C GLU A 28 3.01 14.97 17.89
N ARG A 29 4.19 15.42 18.30
CA ARG A 29 4.49 15.67 19.73
C ARG A 29 3.75 16.90 20.28
N ARG A 30 3.70 17.96 19.51
CA ARG A 30 2.97 19.22 19.84
C ARG A 30 2.96 20.18 18.65
N PRO A 31 2.01 21.13 18.60
CA PRO A 31 2.10 22.26 17.67
C PRO A 31 3.40 23.04 17.89
N MET A 32 3.98 23.53 16.78
CA MET A 32 5.28 24.23 16.80
C MET A 32 5.26 25.49 15.94
N ARG A 33 6.02 26.51 16.37
CA ARG A 33 6.38 27.67 15.56
C ARG A 33 7.43 27.28 14.52
N LEU A 34 7.52 28.04 13.43
CA LEU A 34 8.47 27.77 12.36
C LEU A 34 9.93 27.63 12.86
N ALA A 35 10.35 28.45 13.81
CA ALA A 35 11.70 28.40 14.37
C ALA A 35 11.98 27.11 15.15
N GLU A 36 11.01 26.67 15.97
CA GLU A 36 11.09 25.40 16.74
C GLU A 36 11.11 24.19 15.80
N LEU A 37 10.22 24.22 14.80
CA LEU A 37 10.13 23.16 13.80
C LEU A 37 11.42 23.04 12.98
N ARG A 38 12.04 24.17 12.64
CA ARG A 38 13.33 24.20 11.96
C ARG A 38 14.42 23.51 12.77
N GLN A 39 14.46 23.74 14.08
CA GLN A 39 15.40 23.05 14.99
C GLN A 39 15.10 21.56 15.07
N ALA A 40 13.83 21.20 15.23
CA ALA A 40 13.40 19.80 15.35
C ALA A 40 13.65 18.97 14.09
N THR A 41 13.72 19.60 12.92
CA THR A 41 13.88 18.92 11.61
C THR A 41 15.30 19.00 11.04
N GLY A 42 16.33 19.34 11.87
CA GLY A 42 17.72 19.32 11.44
C GLY A 42 18.18 20.58 10.71
N LEU A 43 17.56 21.72 11.02
CA LEU A 43 17.94 23.06 10.52
C LEU A 43 17.95 23.23 8.98
N PRO A 44 16.92 22.76 8.25
CA PRO A 44 16.84 23.00 6.82
C PRO A 44 16.78 24.50 6.49
N ALA A 45 17.02 24.87 5.23
CA ALA A 45 16.81 26.24 4.78
C ALA A 45 15.36 26.67 5.05
N GLN A 46 15.16 27.89 5.56
CA GLN A 46 13.84 28.38 5.97
C GLN A 46 12.83 28.39 4.82
N THR A 47 13.29 28.71 3.60
CA THR A 47 12.47 28.68 2.38
C THR A 47 12.01 27.25 2.05
N THR A 48 12.90 26.28 2.16
CA THR A 48 12.60 24.85 1.95
C THR A 48 11.55 24.39 2.96
N LEU A 49 11.77 24.65 4.26
CA LEU A 49 10.82 24.25 5.30
C LEU A 49 9.43 24.89 5.09
N ARG A 50 9.38 26.19 4.71
CA ARG A 50 8.12 26.88 4.39
C ARG A 50 7.41 26.25 3.19
N GLY A 51 8.15 25.87 2.14
CA GLY A 51 7.60 25.18 0.96
C GLY A 51 6.95 23.86 1.36
N HIS A 52 7.63 23.03 2.13
CA HIS A 52 7.07 21.75 2.62
C HIS A 52 5.85 21.95 3.53
N LEU A 53 5.88 22.91 4.45
CA LEU A 53 4.72 23.24 5.28
C LEU A 53 3.53 23.73 4.46
N THR A 54 3.77 24.51 3.41
CA THR A 54 2.70 24.95 2.51
C THR A 54 2.11 23.76 1.76
N SER A 55 2.93 22.90 1.18
CA SER A 55 2.47 21.69 0.49
C SER A 55 1.71 20.74 1.43
N LEU A 56 2.17 20.53 2.67
CA LEU A 56 1.49 19.71 3.66
C LEU A 56 0.16 20.34 4.13
N ALA A 57 0.08 21.67 4.17
CA ALA A 57 -1.15 22.38 4.50
C ALA A 57 -2.16 22.32 3.34
N GLU A 58 -1.72 22.48 2.09
CA GLU A 58 -2.53 22.32 0.88
C GLU A 58 -3.04 20.87 0.74
N PHE A 59 -2.22 19.90 1.12
CA PHE A 59 -2.61 18.49 1.19
C PHE A 59 -3.61 18.20 2.32
N GLY A 60 -3.71 19.09 3.31
CA GLY A 60 -4.63 18.95 4.44
C GLY A 60 -4.06 18.26 5.69
N ALA A 61 -2.78 17.84 5.68
CA ALA A 61 -2.15 17.16 6.82
C ALA A 61 -1.71 18.10 7.94
N VAL A 62 -1.46 19.38 7.64
CA VAL A 62 -1.00 20.39 8.58
C VAL A 62 -1.95 21.59 8.58
N SER A 63 -2.21 22.17 9.74
CA SER A 63 -2.97 23.41 9.90
C SER A 63 -2.12 24.50 10.53
N LYS A 64 -2.42 25.75 10.18
CA LYS A 64 -1.83 26.95 10.80
C LYS A 64 -2.84 27.57 11.75
N ARG A 65 -2.44 27.80 13.00
CA ARG A 65 -3.29 28.41 14.02
C ARG A 65 -2.59 29.63 14.61
N PRO A 66 -3.24 30.80 14.69
CA PRO A 66 -2.71 31.92 15.45
C PRO A 66 -2.71 31.55 16.95
N THR A 67 -1.64 31.89 17.66
CA THR A 67 -1.62 31.76 19.11
C THR A 67 -2.49 32.84 19.73
N THR A 68 -3.28 32.48 20.74
CA THR A 68 -4.11 33.41 21.51
C THR A 68 -3.33 34.13 22.61
N GLN A 69 -2.10 33.70 22.91
CA GLN A 69 -1.24 34.25 23.95
C GLN A 69 -0.10 35.06 23.34
N MET A 70 0.25 36.19 24.00
CA MET A 70 1.43 36.99 23.61
C MET A 70 2.75 36.21 23.85
N PRO A 71 3.75 36.35 22.96
CA PRO A 71 3.70 37.09 21.69
C PRO A 71 2.89 36.33 20.63
N TYR A 72 2.00 37.07 19.93
CA TYR A 72 1.19 36.51 18.85
C TYR A 72 2.08 35.88 17.79
N ALA A 73 1.86 34.63 17.50
CA ALA A 73 2.64 33.88 16.55
C ALA A 73 1.72 32.89 15.81
N VAL A 74 2.22 32.34 14.71
CA VAL A 74 1.56 31.25 13.98
C VAL A 74 2.22 29.94 14.38
N GLU A 75 1.43 29.01 14.88
CA GLU A 75 1.84 27.64 15.15
C GLU A 75 1.30 26.72 14.06
N ASN A 76 2.11 25.74 13.69
CA ASN A 76 1.72 24.65 12.81
C ASN A 76 1.37 23.46 13.68
N GLY A 77 0.30 22.79 13.37
CA GLY A 77 -0.15 21.57 14.08
C GLY A 77 -0.70 20.55 13.09
N LEU A 78 -0.77 19.30 13.50
CA LEU A 78 -1.43 18.28 12.71
C LEU A 78 -2.95 18.54 12.64
N THR A 79 -3.53 18.07 11.56
CA THR A 79 -4.96 17.84 11.43
C THR A 79 -5.26 16.36 11.73
N SER A 80 -6.55 15.96 11.77
CA SER A 80 -6.91 14.55 11.84
C SER A 80 -6.34 13.74 10.66
N MET A 81 -6.28 14.35 9.46
CA MET A 81 -5.60 13.74 8.32
C MET A 81 -4.09 13.55 8.58
N GLY A 82 -3.45 14.55 9.20
CA GLY A 82 -2.03 14.47 9.55
C GLY A 82 -1.73 13.35 10.54
N GLU A 83 -2.60 13.16 11.54
CA GLU A 83 -2.50 12.06 12.51
C GLU A 83 -2.62 10.70 11.81
N ASP A 84 -3.61 10.54 10.92
CA ASP A 84 -3.78 9.31 10.15
C ASP A 84 -2.61 9.05 9.17
N VAL A 85 -2.03 10.10 8.58
CA VAL A 85 -0.83 9.99 7.73
C VAL A 85 0.38 9.47 8.53
N ILE A 86 0.49 9.83 9.81
CA ILE A 86 1.54 9.27 10.70
C ILE A 86 1.30 7.78 10.98
N GLU A 87 0.06 7.34 11.12
CA GLU A 87 -0.22 5.90 11.21
C GLU A 87 0.19 5.15 9.94
N VAL A 88 -0.07 5.73 8.77
CA VAL A 88 0.41 5.17 7.48
C VAL A 88 1.94 5.15 7.44
N ALA A 89 2.60 6.19 7.95
CA ALA A 89 4.06 6.22 8.05
C ALA A 89 4.59 5.05 8.89
N GLY A 90 3.95 4.73 10.01
CA GLY A 90 4.29 3.56 10.85
C GLY A 90 4.17 2.22 10.10
N GLN A 91 3.10 2.03 9.30
CA GLN A 91 2.96 0.84 8.45
C GLN A 91 4.05 0.77 7.37
N LEU A 92 4.35 1.90 6.75
CA LEU A 92 5.39 2.01 5.73
C LEU A 92 6.78 1.71 6.30
N GLU A 93 7.08 2.18 7.51
CA GLU A 93 8.33 1.87 8.21
C GLU A 93 8.45 0.40 8.60
N GLY A 94 7.36 -0.19 9.08
CA GLY A 94 7.32 -1.62 9.35
C GLY A 94 7.70 -2.43 8.11
N TRP A 95 7.15 -2.08 6.94
CA TRP A 95 7.53 -2.71 5.68
C TRP A 95 8.98 -2.44 5.26
N LEU A 96 9.42 -1.17 5.28
CA LEU A 96 10.78 -0.78 4.92
C LEU A 96 11.84 -1.40 5.88
N GLY A 97 11.48 -1.60 7.15
CA GLY A 97 12.31 -2.28 8.12
C GLY A 97 12.56 -3.76 7.83
N LEU A 98 11.71 -4.39 7.00
CA LEU A 98 11.84 -5.77 6.54
C LEU A 98 12.59 -5.89 5.19
N ALA A 99 13.24 -4.83 4.70
CA ALA A 99 13.97 -4.88 3.45
C ALA A 99 15.09 -5.93 3.49
N PRO A 100 15.29 -6.72 2.41
CA PRO A 100 16.10 -7.94 2.45
C PRO A 100 17.60 -7.68 2.66
N GLU A 101 18.14 -6.56 2.20
CA GLU A 101 19.56 -6.24 2.34
C GLU A 101 19.87 -5.56 3.67
N ALA A 102 19.10 -4.57 4.04
CA ALA A 102 19.21 -3.86 5.31
C ALA A 102 17.91 -3.05 5.58
N PRO A 103 17.52 -2.86 6.85
CA PRO A 103 16.40 -2.00 7.21
C PRO A 103 16.56 -0.60 6.60
N ILE A 104 15.51 -0.09 5.98
CA ILE A 104 15.47 1.23 5.34
C ILE A 104 14.69 2.18 6.25
N SER A 105 15.36 3.23 6.73
CA SER A 105 14.67 4.31 7.46
C SER A 105 13.84 5.16 6.51
N LEU A 106 12.60 5.47 6.88
CA LEU A 106 11.70 6.32 6.11
C LEU A 106 12.25 7.76 5.96
N GLU A 107 13.07 8.20 6.90
CA GLU A 107 13.74 9.51 6.87
C GLU A 107 14.98 9.53 5.96
N SER A 108 15.32 8.40 5.32
CA SER A 108 16.48 8.29 4.43
C SER A 108 16.14 8.55 2.97
N GLY A 109 17.16 8.94 2.20
CA GLY A 109 17.02 9.05 0.74
C GLY A 109 16.72 7.71 0.06
N GLY A 110 17.12 6.58 0.66
CA GLY A 110 16.84 5.22 0.18
C GLY A 110 15.33 4.93 0.16
N ALA A 111 14.61 5.30 1.21
CA ALA A 111 13.17 5.14 1.29
C ALA A 111 12.45 5.83 0.11
N ARG A 112 12.89 7.03 -0.26
CA ARG A 112 12.31 7.76 -1.41
C ARG A 112 12.42 6.97 -2.70
N GLY A 113 13.56 6.35 -2.97
CA GLY A 113 13.78 5.54 -4.17
C GLY A 113 12.86 4.33 -4.22
N VAL A 114 12.78 3.60 -3.13
CA VAL A 114 11.93 2.40 -2.99
C VAL A 114 10.45 2.75 -3.10
N VAL A 115 9.96 3.71 -2.32
CA VAL A 115 8.54 4.10 -2.33
C VAL A 115 8.14 4.61 -3.71
N LYS A 116 8.96 5.46 -4.34
CA LYS A 116 8.70 5.92 -5.70
C LYS A 116 8.66 4.77 -6.70
N ALA A 117 9.59 3.79 -6.61
CA ALA A 117 9.58 2.62 -7.47
C ALA A 117 8.37 1.71 -7.21
N PHE A 118 7.78 1.75 -6.03
CA PHE A 118 6.60 0.96 -5.66
C PHE A 118 5.29 1.57 -6.15
N VAL A 119 5.09 2.90 -5.98
CA VAL A 119 3.79 3.55 -6.21
C VAL A 119 3.66 4.33 -7.52
N ASP A 120 4.75 4.66 -8.20
CA ASP A 120 4.69 5.35 -9.49
C ASP A 120 3.72 4.62 -10.45
N GLY A 121 2.85 5.35 -11.10
CA GLY A 121 1.73 4.82 -11.88
C GLY A 121 2.05 3.66 -12.83
N TRP A 122 3.23 3.67 -13.47
CA TRP A 122 3.68 2.55 -14.31
C TRP A 122 4.21 1.37 -13.50
N SER A 123 4.90 1.62 -12.38
CA SER A 123 5.36 0.56 -11.47
C SER A 123 4.19 -0.21 -10.89
N SER A 124 3.14 0.49 -10.45
CA SER A 124 1.94 -0.16 -9.94
C SER A 124 1.21 -0.96 -11.04
N THR A 125 1.24 -0.52 -12.31
CA THR A 125 0.71 -1.32 -13.44
C THR A 125 1.51 -2.60 -13.66
N ILE A 126 2.84 -2.51 -13.60
CA ILE A 126 3.74 -3.68 -13.71
C ILE A 126 3.48 -4.65 -12.55
N LEU A 127 3.40 -4.17 -11.29
CA LEU A 127 3.12 -5.01 -10.13
C LEU A 127 1.78 -5.73 -10.23
N ARG A 128 0.75 -5.08 -10.77
CA ARG A 128 -0.55 -5.72 -11.03
C ARG A 128 -0.44 -6.85 -12.05
N GLY A 129 0.29 -6.62 -13.15
CA GLY A 129 0.55 -7.68 -14.15
C GLY A 129 1.29 -8.87 -13.54
N LEU A 130 2.30 -8.59 -12.72
CA LEU A 130 3.13 -9.60 -12.05
C LEU A 130 2.46 -10.24 -10.82
N ALA A 131 1.33 -9.71 -10.34
CA ALA A 131 0.63 -10.22 -9.17
C ALA A 131 0.16 -11.66 -9.35
N ALA A 132 -0.39 -11.97 -10.55
CA ALA A 132 -0.94 -13.27 -10.87
C ALA A 132 0.15 -14.31 -11.17
N ARG A 133 1.21 -13.92 -11.93
CA ARG A 133 2.30 -14.81 -12.30
C ARG A 133 3.55 -14.04 -12.73
N PRO A 134 4.73 -14.66 -12.67
CA PRO A 134 5.92 -14.10 -13.32
C PRO A 134 5.72 -13.91 -14.83
N MET A 135 6.27 -12.82 -15.39
CA MET A 135 6.19 -12.48 -16.81
C MET A 135 7.56 -12.04 -17.32
N SER A 136 7.86 -12.44 -18.54
CA SER A 136 9.04 -11.95 -19.27
C SER A 136 8.86 -10.50 -19.73
N LEU A 137 9.95 -9.82 -20.08
CA LEU A 137 9.90 -8.46 -20.62
C LEU A 137 8.99 -8.37 -21.85
N THR A 138 9.03 -9.37 -22.74
CA THR A 138 8.17 -9.42 -23.95
C THR A 138 6.69 -9.60 -23.60
N GLU A 139 6.37 -10.39 -22.57
CA GLU A 139 4.98 -10.53 -22.11
C GLU A 139 4.47 -9.23 -21.47
N LEU A 140 5.29 -8.56 -20.66
CA LEU A 140 4.97 -7.28 -20.08
C LEU A 140 4.78 -6.16 -21.13
N ASP A 141 5.61 -6.14 -22.17
CA ASP A 141 5.47 -5.20 -23.30
C ASP A 141 4.13 -5.36 -24.04
N ARG A 142 3.69 -6.61 -24.21
CA ARG A 142 2.35 -6.91 -24.77
C ARG A 142 1.21 -6.58 -23.79
N PHE A 143 1.45 -6.73 -22.50
CA PHE A 143 0.46 -6.46 -21.46
C PHE A 143 0.26 -4.96 -21.21
N ILE A 144 1.30 -4.13 -21.43
CA ILE A 144 1.30 -2.68 -21.20
C ILE A 144 1.72 -1.96 -22.50
N PRO A 145 0.90 -2.01 -23.55
CA PRO A 145 1.27 -1.47 -24.87
C PRO A 145 1.45 0.06 -24.89
N GLU A 146 0.93 0.77 -23.87
CA GLU A 146 1.08 2.21 -23.75
C GLU A 146 2.48 2.63 -23.27
N LEU A 147 3.27 1.72 -22.73
CA LEU A 147 4.63 2.00 -22.26
C LEU A 147 5.63 1.52 -23.31
N SER A 148 6.48 2.43 -23.81
CA SER A 148 7.50 2.03 -24.78
C SER A 148 8.49 1.02 -24.17
N TYR A 149 8.97 0.08 -24.99
CA TYR A 149 9.90 -0.96 -24.57
C TYR A 149 11.12 -0.44 -23.78
N PRO A 150 11.84 0.64 -24.21
CA PRO A 150 12.94 1.19 -23.42
C PRO A 150 12.50 1.79 -22.08
N ALA A 151 11.27 2.31 -22.00
CA ALA A 151 10.74 2.84 -20.76
C ALA A 151 10.36 1.72 -19.79
N LEU A 152 9.77 0.63 -20.30
CA LEU A 152 9.49 -0.58 -19.52
C LEU A 152 10.78 -1.19 -18.95
N GLU A 153 11.82 -1.36 -19.80
CA GLU A 153 13.11 -1.92 -19.38
C GLU A 153 13.76 -1.09 -18.26
N ARG A 154 13.80 0.25 -18.41
CA ARG A 154 14.30 1.14 -17.35
C ARG A 154 13.50 1.01 -16.08
N ARG A 155 12.18 0.88 -16.16
CA ARG A 155 11.30 0.75 -15.01
C ARG A 155 11.55 -0.57 -14.28
N LEU A 156 11.61 -1.67 -14.99
CA LEU A 156 11.95 -2.99 -14.43
C LEU A 156 13.33 -2.99 -13.78
N SER A 157 14.32 -2.35 -14.41
CA SER A 157 15.65 -2.19 -13.80
C SER A 157 15.57 -1.42 -12.48
N SER A 158 14.84 -0.29 -12.44
CA SER A 158 14.64 0.49 -11.20
C SER A 158 13.93 -0.31 -10.12
N MET A 159 12.88 -1.07 -10.47
CA MET A 159 12.13 -1.90 -9.52
C MET A 159 12.98 -3.06 -9.00
N ARG A 160 13.83 -3.65 -9.84
CA ARG A 160 14.78 -4.69 -9.44
C ARG A 160 15.84 -4.15 -8.49
N MET A 161 16.43 -3.00 -8.79
CA MET A 161 17.39 -2.33 -7.93
C MET A 161 16.78 -1.93 -6.57
N ALA A 162 15.47 -1.64 -6.55
CA ALA A 162 14.73 -1.38 -5.33
C ALA A 162 14.30 -2.67 -4.60
N GLY A 163 14.65 -3.88 -5.08
CA GLY A 163 14.29 -5.15 -4.47
C GLY A 163 12.80 -5.53 -4.58
N LEU A 164 12.01 -4.84 -5.42
CA LEU A 164 10.57 -5.07 -5.57
C LEU A 164 10.24 -6.26 -6.45
N ILE A 165 11.08 -6.51 -7.44
CA ILE A 165 10.96 -7.64 -8.36
C ILE A 165 12.29 -8.37 -8.50
N GLU A 166 12.22 -9.63 -8.85
CA GLU A 166 13.38 -10.50 -9.06
C GLU A 166 13.23 -11.34 -10.34
N ALA A 167 14.37 -11.83 -10.84
CA ALA A 167 14.38 -12.77 -11.94
C ALA A 167 13.99 -14.15 -11.42
N CYS A 168 13.00 -14.77 -12.07
CA CYS A 168 12.53 -16.11 -11.72
C CYS A 168 13.06 -17.15 -12.71
N PRO A 169 13.33 -18.39 -12.27
CA PRO A 169 13.56 -19.50 -13.20
C PRO A 169 12.34 -19.69 -14.11
N GLY A 170 12.55 -19.83 -15.42
CA GLY A 170 11.47 -20.05 -16.37
C GLY A 170 11.87 -21.07 -17.44
N PRO A 171 10.93 -21.85 -17.97
CA PRO A 171 11.16 -22.69 -19.14
C PRO A 171 11.21 -21.79 -20.37
N GLY A 172 12.36 -21.70 -21.05
CA GLY A 172 12.50 -21.00 -22.33
C GLY A 172 13.55 -19.89 -22.33
N GLY A 173 13.70 -19.20 -23.48
CA GLY A 173 14.79 -18.26 -23.74
C GLY A 173 14.67 -16.87 -23.13
N GLY A 174 13.72 -16.60 -22.27
CA GLY A 174 13.55 -15.33 -21.57
C GLY A 174 13.57 -15.49 -20.05
N THR A 175 14.04 -14.47 -19.35
CA THR A 175 14.01 -14.44 -17.87
C THR A 175 12.72 -13.77 -17.40
N PRO A 176 11.74 -14.52 -16.82
CA PRO A 176 10.56 -13.91 -16.24
C PRO A 176 10.92 -13.11 -14.97
N TYR A 177 10.17 -12.05 -14.71
CA TYR A 177 10.22 -11.28 -13.48
C TYR A 177 9.04 -11.65 -12.60
N GLY A 178 9.30 -11.80 -11.30
CA GLY A 178 8.28 -12.01 -10.27
C GLY A 178 8.36 -10.94 -9.19
N VAL A 179 7.27 -10.77 -8.45
CA VAL A 179 7.22 -9.87 -7.30
C VAL A 179 7.86 -10.55 -6.09
N THR A 180 8.81 -9.90 -5.43
CA THR A 180 9.48 -10.43 -4.24
C THR A 180 8.52 -10.55 -3.06
N ALA A 181 8.78 -11.48 -2.13
CA ALA A 181 8.00 -11.61 -0.90
C ALA A 181 7.97 -10.30 -0.09
N TRP A 182 9.07 -9.55 -0.11
CA TRP A 182 9.14 -8.24 0.54
C TRP A 182 8.21 -7.21 -0.12
N ALA A 183 8.23 -7.08 -1.44
CA ALA A 183 7.34 -6.17 -2.16
C ALA A 183 5.86 -6.52 -1.97
N ARG A 184 5.51 -7.81 -1.90
CA ARG A 184 4.14 -8.28 -1.61
C ARG A 184 3.64 -7.78 -0.25
N ARG A 185 4.48 -7.72 0.79
CA ARG A 185 4.13 -7.16 2.10
C ARG A 185 3.81 -5.66 2.05
N GLY A 186 4.37 -4.93 1.11
CA GLY A 186 4.09 -3.51 0.89
C GLY A 186 2.63 -3.18 0.58
N VAL A 187 1.82 -4.18 0.18
CA VAL A 187 0.37 -4.03 -0.08
C VAL A 187 -0.36 -3.46 1.13
N LEU A 188 0.03 -3.81 2.36
CA LEU A 188 -0.62 -3.29 3.56
C LEU A 188 -0.40 -1.77 3.70
N SER A 189 0.79 -1.26 3.40
CA SER A 189 1.07 0.18 3.41
C SER A 189 0.28 0.93 2.34
N LEU A 190 0.11 0.30 1.16
CA LEU A 190 -0.72 0.86 0.09
C LEU A 190 -2.20 0.88 0.48
N ALA A 191 -2.71 -0.19 1.10
CA ALA A 191 -4.08 -0.25 1.59
C ALA A 191 -4.35 0.78 2.70
N ALA A 192 -3.40 0.96 3.63
CA ALA A 192 -3.46 1.99 4.66
C ALA A 192 -3.55 3.40 4.07
N ALA A 193 -2.70 3.69 3.07
CA ALA A 193 -2.70 4.98 2.39
C ALA A 193 -4.01 5.23 1.62
N ALA A 194 -4.51 4.22 0.90
CA ALA A 194 -5.77 4.31 0.17
C ALA A 194 -6.99 4.51 1.10
N ASP A 195 -7.01 3.84 2.25
CA ASP A 195 -8.06 4.02 3.26
C ASP A 195 -8.02 5.42 3.87
N CYS A 196 -6.83 5.95 4.18
CA CYS A 196 -6.64 7.31 4.66
C CYS A 196 -7.07 8.35 3.62
N GLU A 197 -6.70 8.20 2.33
CA GLU A 197 -7.15 9.05 1.24
C GLU A 197 -8.69 9.03 1.13
N ALA A 198 -9.31 7.85 1.17
CA ALA A 198 -10.76 7.70 1.08
C ALA A 198 -11.52 8.39 2.22
N ARG A 199 -10.95 8.38 3.43
CA ARG A 199 -11.53 9.05 4.61
C ARG A 199 -11.44 10.57 4.54
N HIS A 200 -10.31 11.11 4.09
CA HIS A 200 -10.02 12.54 4.19
C HIS A 200 -10.21 13.34 2.91
N LEU A 201 -9.98 12.73 1.74
CA LEU A 201 -10.11 13.43 0.45
C LEU A 201 -11.52 13.33 -0.16
N GLY A 202 -12.38 12.49 0.38
CA GLY A 202 -13.75 12.34 -0.06
C GLY A 202 -13.87 12.08 -1.57
N LYS A 203 -14.51 12.98 -2.32
CA LYS A 203 -14.68 12.85 -3.78
C LYS A 203 -13.38 13.07 -4.57
N ALA A 204 -12.36 13.68 -3.97
CA ALA A 204 -11.06 13.89 -4.60
C ALA A 204 -10.13 12.69 -4.40
N ALA A 205 -10.50 11.73 -3.55
CA ALA A 205 -9.74 10.49 -3.39
C ALA A 205 -9.77 9.68 -4.70
N PRO A 206 -8.62 9.13 -5.11
CA PRO A 206 -8.60 8.19 -6.22
C PRO A 206 -9.48 6.98 -5.92
N GLU A 207 -10.21 6.53 -6.92
CA GLU A 207 -11.08 5.36 -6.78
C GLU A 207 -10.24 4.07 -6.71
N VAL A 208 -10.57 3.20 -5.76
CA VAL A 208 -10.03 1.82 -5.69
C VAL A 208 -10.77 0.98 -6.73
N THR A 209 -10.07 0.61 -7.80
CA THR A 209 -10.66 -0.14 -8.90
C THR A 209 -10.73 -1.64 -8.60
N ARG A 210 -11.52 -2.37 -9.40
CA ARG A 210 -11.56 -3.85 -9.38
C ARG A 210 -10.16 -4.46 -9.48
N ILE A 211 -9.36 -3.95 -10.42
CA ILE A 211 -7.99 -4.46 -10.64
C ILE A 211 -7.11 -4.24 -9.42
N ASP A 212 -7.28 -3.12 -8.69
CA ASP A 212 -6.54 -2.86 -7.45
C ASP A 212 -6.84 -3.89 -6.37
N ILE A 213 -8.13 -4.22 -6.20
CA ILE A 213 -8.60 -5.19 -5.21
C ILE A 213 -8.06 -6.59 -5.54
N GLU A 214 -8.25 -7.05 -6.77
CA GLU A 214 -7.78 -8.37 -7.22
C GLU A 214 -6.25 -8.49 -7.10
N ALA A 215 -5.51 -7.47 -7.55
CA ALA A 215 -4.05 -7.44 -7.44
C ALA A 215 -3.57 -7.43 -5.98
N ALA A 216 -4.25 -6.70 -5.08
CA ALA A 216 -3.89 -6.69 -3.67
C ALA A 216 -3.99 -8.09 -3.05
N PHE A 217 -5.07 -8.81 -3.30
CA PHE A 217 -5.22 -10.19 -2.84
C PHE A 217 -4.19 -11.13 -3.49
N MET A 218 -3.99 -11.05 -4.81
CA MET A 218 -2.99 -11.87 -5.52
C MET A 218 -1.55 -11.60 -5.06
N LEU A 219 -1.26 -10.38 -4.60
CA LEU A 219 0.04 -10.09 -3.99
C LEU A 219 0.16 -10.63 -2.58
N ALA A 220 -0.89 -10.55 -1.77
CA ALA A 220 -0.86 -10.90 -0.35
C ALA A 220 -1.01 -12.42 -0.09
N THR A 221 -1.93 -13.09 -0.78
CA THR A 221 -2.29 -14.49 -0.51
C THR A 221 -1.15 -15.50 -0.67
N PRO A 222 -0.19 -15.35 -1.62
CA PRO A 222 0.95 -16.29 -1.70
C PRO A 222 1.89 -16.25 -0.48
N LEU A 223 1.78 -15.24 0.37
CA LEU A 223 2.55 -15.15 1.62
C LEU A 223 1.89 -15.93 2.77
N VAL A 224 0.62 -16.32 2.62
CA VAL A 224 -0.16 -16.96 3.68
C VAL A 224 0.27 -18.40 3.87
N GLY A 225 0.63 -18.73 5.11
CA GLY A 225 0.82 -20.11 5.56
C GLY A 225 -0.22 -20.47 6.62
N LEU A 226 -0.97 -21.55 6.41
CA LEU A 226 -1.98 -22.05 7.32
C LEU A 226 -1.53 -23.38 7.96
N LYS A 227 -2.31 -23.89 8.90
CA LYS A 227 -2.05 -25.21 9.49
C LYS A 227 -2.08 -26.29 8.40
N SER A 228 -1.17 -27.27 8.47
CA SER A 228 -0.98 -28.29 7.43
C SER A 228 -2.23 -29.14 7.10
N GLY A 229 -3.21 -29.18 7.99
CA GLY A 229 -4.49 -29.85 7.75
C GLY A 229 -5.55 -29.01 7.04
N THR A 230 -5.28 -27.72 6.79
CA THR A 230 -6.25 -26.80 6.17
C THR A 230 -6.25 -27.01 4.66
N SER A 231 -7.41 -27.30 4.07
CA SER A 231 -7.60 -27.40 2.61
C SER A 231 -9.02 -26.96 2.25
N GLY A 232 -9.18 -26.40 1.05
CA GLY A 232 -10.47 -25.97 0.53
C GLY A 232 -10.35 -24.76 -0.39
N VAL A 233 -11.50 -24.24 -0.83
CA VAL A 233 -11.61 -23.05 -1.68
C VAL A 233 -12.41 -21.99 -0.95
N CYS A 234 -11.91 -20.78 -0.93
CA CYS A 234 -12.56 -19.64 -0.30
C CYS A 234 -12.50 -18.42 -1.22
N ARG A 235 -13.60 -17.66 -1.28
CA ARG A 235 -13.64 -16.41 -2.00
C ARG A 235 -13.41 -15.24 -1.05
N LEU A 236 -12.45 -14.37 -1.37
CA LEU A 236 -12.18 -13.12 -0.66
C LEU A 236 -12.79 -11.98 -1.48
N GLU A 237 -13.78 -11.27 -0.91
CA GLU A 237 -14.58 -10.28 -1.64
C GLU A 237 -14.54 -8.91 -0.97
N VAL A 238 -14.41 -7.86 -1.78
CA VAL A 238 -14.60 -6.47 -1.36
C VAL A 238 -15.90 -5.95 -1.96
N GLU A 239 -16.72 -5.32 -1.14
CA GLU A 239 -17.91 -4.60 -1.58
C GLU A 239 -17.47 -3.28 -2.26
N ALA A 240 -17.55 -3.22 -3.59
CA ALA A 240 -17.22 -2.03 -4.33
C ALA A 240 -18.28 -0.94 -4.09
N ARG A 241 -17.83 0.32 -3.99
CA ARG A 241 -18.70 1.49 -3.93
C ARG A 241 -19.20 1.78 -5.34
N GLY A 242 -20.48 1.51 -5.60
CA GLY A 242 -21.11 1.80 -6.89
C GLY A 242 -22.64 1.81 -6.76
N PRO A 243 -23.38 2.24 -7.80
CA PRO A 243 -24.85 2.23 -7.81
C PRO A 243 -25.43 0.80 -7.73
N ILE A 244 -24.67 -0.19 -8.11
CA ILE A 244 -24.95 -1.62 -7.91
C ILE A 244 -23.85 -2.12 -6.96
N ARG A 245 -24.25 -2.77 -5.85
CA ARG A 245 -23.29 -3.40 -4.93
C ARG A 245 -22.63 -4.57 -5.65
N GLU A 246 -21.55 -4.28 -6.34
CA GLU A 246 -20.71 -5.29 -6.99
C GLU A 246 -19.74 -5.85 -5.96
N ARG A 247 -19.62 -7.16 -5.89
CA ARG A 247 -18.61 -7.85 -5.10
C ARG A 247 -17.45 -8.20 -6.01
N VAL A 248 -16.30 -7.64 -5.70
CA VAL A 248 -15.06 -7.83 -6.44
C VAL A 248 -14.10 -8.61 -5.57
N GLY A 249 -13.41 -9.58 -6.12
CA GLY A 249 -12.45 -10.34 -5.33
C GLY A 249 -11.82 -11.49 -6.10
N VAL A 250 -11.21 -12.38 -5.34
CA VAL A 250 -10.44 -13.51 -5.84
C VAL A 250 -10.94 -14.82 -5.22
N GLU A 251 -10.76 -15.90 -5.93
CA GLU A 251 -10.92 -17.26 -5.41
C GLU A 251 -9.54 -17.80 -5.00
N VAL A 252 -9.42 -18.25 -3.78
CA VAL A 252 -8.18 -18.77 -3.20
C VAL A 252 -8.36 -20.25 -2.91
N ALA A 253 -7.52 -21.09 -3.53
CA ALA A 253 -7.45 -22.51 -3.21
C ALA A 253 -6.28 -22.79 -2.26
N VAL A 254 -6.57 -23.57 -1.24
CA VAL A 254 -5.61 -23.97 -0.20
C VAL A 254 -5.51 -25.51 -0.20
N GLU A 255 -4.29 -26.03 -0.22
CA GLU A 255 -3.98 -27.44 -0.07
C GLU A 255 -2.89 -27.64 0.98
N ALA A 256 -3.16 -28.51 1.93
CA ALA A 256 -2.22 -28.81 3.03
C ALA A 256 -1.64 -27.56 3.71
N GLY A 257 -2.46 -26.53 3.92
CA GLY A 257 -2.08 -25.27 4.56
C GLY A 257 -1.33 -24.28 3.66
N ARG A 258 -1.20 -24.54 2.37
CA ARG A 258 -0.54 -23.64 1.40
C ARG A 258 -1.55 -23.12 0.38
N VAL A 259 -1.46 -21.86 0.06
CA VAL A 259 -2.20 -21.29 -1.08
C VAL A 259 -1.57 -21.81 -2.36
N VAL A 260 -2.36 -22.57 -3.14
CA VAL A 260 -1.92 -23.18 -4.41
C VAL A 260 -2.40 -22.40 -5.62
N SER A 261 -3.52 -21.69 -5.52
CA SER A 261 -3.95 -20.72 -6.53
C SER A 261 -4.66 -19.52 -5.92
N CYS A 262 -4.65 -18.42 -6.67
CA CYS A 262 -5.39 -17.20 -6.38
C CYS A 262 -5.81 -16.57 -7.72
N ASP A 263 -7.08 -16.73 -8.08
CA ASP A 263 -7.60 -16.40 -9.39
C ASP A 263 -8.67 -15.32 -9.33
N SER A 264 -8.63 -14.35 -10.28
CA SER A 264 -9.70 -13.39 -10.48
C SER A 264 -10.87 -14.03 -11.23
N GLY A 265 -12.10 -13.69 -10.87
CA GLY A 265 -13.29 -14.06 -11.66
C GLY A 265 -13.94 -15.40 -11.33
N GLY A 266 -13.68 -16.01 -10.17
CA GLY A 266 -14.43 -17.17 -9.66
C GLY A 266 -15.94 -16.92 -9.59
N ASP A 267 -16.76 -17.96 -9.75
CA ASP A 267 -18.22 -17.86 -9.71
C ASP A 267 -18.67 -17.30 -8.34
N ALA A 268 -19.53 -16.28 -8.35
CA ALA A 268 -20.12 -15.69 -7.13
C ALA A 268 -20.93 -16.69 -6.24
N ARG A 269 -20.93 -17.97 -6.62
CA ARG A 269 -21.57 -19.08 -5.91
C ARG A 269 -20.62 -19.91 -5.04
N ALA A 270 -19.38 -19.46 -4.83
CA ALA A 270 -18.49 -20.15 -3.87
C ALA A 270 -19.20 -20.23 -2.51
N GLY A 271 -19.40 -21.45 -2.01
CA GLY A 271 -20.14 -21.68 -0.76
C GLY A 271 -19.42 -21.13 0.47
N VAL A 272 -18.10 -20.87 0.37
CA VAL A 272 -17.26 -20.32 1.45
C VAL A 272 -16.69 -18.97 0.99
N TYR A 273 -16.97 -17.92 1.74
CA TYR A 273 -16.43 -16.59 1.44
C TYR A 273 -16.24 -15.74 2.68
N ALA A 274 -15.33 -14.74 2.55
CA ALA A 274 -15.22 -13.59 3.44
C ALA A 274 -15.49 -12.30 2.63
N SER A 275 -16.33 -11.41 3.15
CA SER A 275 -16.76 -10.20 2.44
C SER A 275 -16.82 -8.99 3.37
N GLY A 276 -16.49 -7.81 2.85
CA GLY A 276 -16.60 -6.54 3.56
C GLY A 276 -16.19 -5.37 2.70
N SER A 277 -16.38 -4.15 3.19
CA SER A 277 -15.83 -2.96 2.52
C SER A 277 -14.30 -2.96 2.57
N ALA A 278 -13.64 -2.17 1.70
CA ALA A 278 -12.18 -2.02 1.71
C ALA A 278 -11.63 -1.63 3.09
N SER A 279 -12.29 -0.67 3.78
CA SER A 279 -11.89 -0.25 5.14
C SER A 279 -12.05 -1.37 6.18
N ARG A 280 -13.10 -2.20 6.07
CA ARG A 280 -13.28 -3.35 6.96
C ARG A 280 -12.21 -4.41 6.72
N TRP A 281 -11.87 -4.70 5.46
CA TRP A 281 -10.76 -5.58 5.12
C TRP A 281 -9.43 -5.08 5.66
N PHE A 282 -9.15 -3.78 5.48
CA PHE A 282 -7.95 -3.17 6.03
C PHE A 282 -7.90 -3.31 7.56
N GLY A 283 -9.00 -2.98 8.26
CA GLY A 283 -9.10 -3.15 9.71
C GLY A 283 -8.95 -4.60 10.16
N ALA A 284 -9.63 -5.54 9.49
CA ALA A 284 -9.56 -6.96 9.80
C ALA A 284 -8.12 -7.50 9.70
N VAL A 285 -7.40 -7.15 8.66
CA VAL A 285 -6.02 -7.57 8.46
C VAL A 285 -5.06 -6.82 9.40
N LYS A 286 -5.22 -5.50 9.59
CA LYS A 286 -4.35 -4.70 10.47
C LYS A 286 -4.44 -5.12 11.93
N GLU A 287 -5.66 -5.36 12.43
CA GLU A 287 -5.95 -5.58 13.85
C GLU A 287 -6.13 -7.05 14.24
N ASP A 288 -6.00 -7.97 13.28
CA ASP A 288 -6.29 -9.41 13.44
C ASP A 288 -7.74 -9.67 13.88
N LYS A 289 -8.69 -8.92 13.33
CA LYS A 289 -10.11 -8.94 13.71
C LYS A 289 -10.98 -9.47 12.55
N ALA A 290 -11.04 -10.78 12.39
CA ALA A 290 -11.86 -11.42 11.35
C ALA A 290 -13.35 -11.06 11.49
N GLU A 291 -13.83 -10.76 12.71
CA GLU A 291 -15.22 -10.38 13.00
C GLU A 291 -15.68 -9.06 12.34
N LEU A 292 -14.78 -8.26 11.81
CA LEU A 292 -15.11 -7.08 11.00
C LEU A 292 -15.69 -7.44 9.64
N LEU A 293 -15.54 -8.71 9.21
CA LEU A 293 -16.00 -9.22 7.93
C LEU A 293 -17.26 -10.05 8.07
N SER A 294 -17.98 -10.21 6.95
CA SER A 294 -19.12 -11.12 6.83
C SER A 294 -18.64 -12.42 6.18
N PHE A 295 -19.12 -13.55 6.67
CA PHE A 295 -18.73 -14.86 6.20
C PHE A 295 -19.93 -15.65 5.69
N GLY A 296 -19.72 -16.49 4.67
CA GLY A 296 -20.67 -17.50 4.22
C GLY A 296 -20.04 -18.89 4.20
N GLY A 297 -20.87 -19.90 4.36
CA GLY A 297 -20.44 -21.29 4.48
C GLY A 297 -19.67 -21.59 5.77
N PRO A 298 -18.88 -22.68 5.79
CA PRO A 298 -18.01 -23.02 6.92
C PRO A 298 -16.96 -21.95 7.16
N ARG A 299 -17.00 -21.30 8.32
CA ARG A 299 -16.21 -20.07 8.62
C ARG A 299 -14.70 -20.32 8.77
N GLN A 300 -14.30 -21.53 9.19
CA GLN A 300 -12.94 -21.83 9.61
C GLN A 300 -11.89 -21.44 8.55
N LEU A 301 -12.08 -21.84 7.29
CA LEU A 301 -11.12 -21.56 6.22
C LEU A 301 -10.99 -20.06 5.95
N SER A 302 -12.11 -19.34 5.92
CA SER A 302 -12.12 -17.91 5.66
C SER A 302 -11.52 -17.10 6.83
N GLU A 303 -11.78 -17.49 8.08
CA GLU A 303 -11.15 -16.90 9.26
C GLU A 303 -9.64 -17.18 9.29
N ASP A 304 -9.24 -18.45 9.06
CA ASP A 304 -7.82 -18.83 8.97
C ASP A 304 -7.08 -18.02 7.89
N LEU A 305 -7.71 -17.75 6.74
CA LEU A 305 -7.12 -16.91 5.69
C LEU A 305 -6.94 -15.45 6.13
N VAL A 306 -7.91 -14.86 6.85
CA VAL A 306 -7.79 -13.49 7.38
C VAL A 306 -6.65 -13.39 8.40
N HIS A 307 -6.60 -14.31 9.36
CA HIS A 307 -5.49 -14.39 10.32
C HIS A 307 -4.15 -14.67 9.65
N GLY A 308 -4.14 -15.51 8.62
CA GLY A 308 -2.96 -15.80 7.81
C GLY A 308 -2.46 -14.55 7.06
N LEU A 309 -3.37 -13.73 6.52
CA LEU A 309 -3.02 -12.44 5.90
C LEU A 309 -2.41 -11.47 6.92
N HIS A 310 -2.99 -11.36 8.12
CA HIS A 310 -2.43 -10.58 9.20
C HIS A 310 -0.98 -11.00 9.52
N ALA A 311 -0.78 -12.29 9.81
CA ALA A 311 0.54 -12.82 10.15
C ALA A 311 1.55 -12.61 9.02
N ALA A 312 1.15 -12.85 7.76
CA ALA A 312 2.02 -12.74 6.60
C ALA A 312 2.45 -11.29 6.29
N LEU A 313 1.52 -10.34 6.40
CA LEU A 313 1.76 -8.95 6.02
C LEU A 313 2.43 -8.14 7.13
N LEU A 314 2.17 -8.46 8.40
CA LEU A 314 2.77 -7.76 9.55
C LEU A 314 4.03 -8.48 10.08
N GLY A 315 4.37 -9.67 9.56
CA GLY A 315 5.59 -10.38 9.94
C GLY A 315 5.58 -10.91 11.39
N ARG A 316 4.39 -11.20 11.94
CA ARG A 316 4.19 -11.68 13.32
C ARG A 316 3.90 -13.17 13.35
#